data_14da0852e957bda44538c197486fe304
#
_entry.id   14da0852e957bda44538c197486fe304
#
_cell.length_a   1.000
_cell.length_b   1.000
_cell.length_c   1.000
_cell.angle_alpha   90.00
_cell.angle_beta   90.00
_cell.angle_gamma   90.00
#
_symmetry.space_group_name_H-M   'P 1'
#
loop_
_entity.id
_entity.type
_entity.pdbx_description
1 polymer ?
#
loop_
_entity_poly.entity_id
_entity_poly.type
_entity_poly.pdbx_seq_one_letter_code
_entity_poly.pdbx_strand_id
1 'polypeptide(L)'
;MILQGIDLEKPIRYLAASLRFFKEGEHHITRFCEDDVLLLVYDGVLRFSENGEQYEVSAGEYFIQRHGMYQGGERASDKPKYLYVHMLSEHWAEAGKILPRCGTFDYSVLKANIEEMDRFAHGDAPYIAKAGKLYNILNSLYSKKPEKTLATEISDYIAKNCSEKITLDALCKEFHFSKNHIINIFKKTYGITPITYLQQQRLRKSEYLTETNSDTLESISEASGFNSYAYFYKQFVRKNGISPEKWRENKRLIG
;
A
#
# COMPACT_ATOMS: atom_id res chain seq x y z
N MET A 1 2.42 14.52 -3.31
CA MET A 1 1.81 14.07 -2.04
C MET A 1 2.31 12.66 -1.77
N ILE A 2 3.02 12.44 -0.66
CA ILE A 2 3.49 11.09 -0.28
C ILE A 2 2.26 10.32 0.18
N LEU A 3 2.03 9.16 -0.41
CA LEU A 3 0.88 8.32 -0.09
C LEU A 3 1.11 7.70 1.29
N GLN A 4 0.49 8.24 2.33
CA GLN A 4 0.49 7.64 3.65
C GLN A 4 -0.60 6.58 3.75
N GLY A 5 -0.32 5.51 4.48
CA GLY A 5 -1.28 4.44 4.71
C GLY A 5 -0.94 3.62 5.95
N ILE A 6 -1.82 2.72 6.31
CA ILE A 6 -1.61 1.79 7.42
C ILE A 6 -0.61 0.70 7.00
N ASP A 7 0.41 0.45 7.80
CA ASP A 7 1.36 -0.65 7.62
C ASP A 7 0.69 -2.00 7.94
N LEU A 8 0.44 -2.80 6.90
CA LEU A 8 -0.22 -4.10 7.03
C LEU A 8 0.69 -5.23 7.55
N GLU A 9 1.99 -4.99 7.73
CA GLU A 9 2.93 -5.91 8.38
C GLU A 9 2.88 -5.79 9.92
N LYS A 10 2.11 -4.82 10.43
CA LYS A 10 1.95 -4.58 11.86
C LYS A 10 0.55 -4.98 12.34
N PRO A 11 0.41 -5.38 13.61
CA PRO A 11 -0.89 -5.72 14.17
C PRO A 11 -1.87 -4.54 14.10
N ILE A 12 -3.11 -4.84 13.73
CA ILE A 12 -4.23 -3.89 13.72
C ILE A 12 -5.31 -4.46 14.65
N ARG A 13 -5.66 -3.71 15.69
CA ARG A 13 -6.64 -4.16 16.69
C ARG A 13 -8.03 -3.64 16.36
N TYR A 14 -8.99 -4.53 16.23
CA TYR A 14 -10.41 -4.19 16.11
C TYR A 14 -10.93 -3.57 17.41
N LEU A 15 -11.75 -2.52 17.32
CA LEU A 15 -12.41 -1.89 18.46
C LEU A 15 -13.93 -1.98 18.35
N ALA A 16 -14.51 -1.43 17.29
CA ALA A 16 -15.95 -1.40 17.06
C ALA A 16 -16.26 -1.29 15.57
N ALA A 17 -17.48 -1.63 15.18
CA ALA A 17 -17.98 -1.38 13.83
C ALA A 17 -19.50 -1.20 13.84
N SER A 18 -20.05 -0.48 12.88
CA SER A 18 -21.49 -0.47 12.60
C SER A 18 -21.77 0.09 11.21
N LEU A 19 -22.90 -0.27 10.66
CA LEU A 19 -23.49 0.44 9.52
C LEU A 19 -24.04 1.78 9.95
N ARG A 20 -23.88 2.78 9.10
CA ARG A 20 -24.45 4.12 9.30
C ARG A 20 -25.20 4.56 8.06
N PHE A 21 -26.36 5.14 8.28
CA PHE A 21 -27.28 5.66 7.25
C PHE A 21 -27.62 7.09 7.60
N PHE A 22 -27.24 8.05 6.76
CA PHE A 22 -27.60 9.45 6.97
C PHE A 22 -28.92 9.80 6.31
N LYS A 23 -29.68 10.65 7.00
CA LYS A 23 -30.82 11.33 6.41
C LYS A 23 -30.37 12.53 5.59
N GLU A 24 -31.29 13.11 4.83
CA GLU A 24 -31.05 14.35 4.09
C GLU A 24 -30.66 15.49 5.05
N GLY A 25 -29.58 16.20 4.71
CA GLY A 25 -29.06 17.29 5.52
C GLY A 25 -28.29 16.88 6.76
N GLU A 26 -28.05 15.59 6.99
CA GLU A 26 -27.27 15.11 8.14
C GLU A 26 -25.76 15.39 7.97
N HIS A 27 -25.12 15.76 9.05
CA HIS A 27 -23.72 16.13 9.11
C HIS A 27 -22.87 15.03 9.79
N HIS A 28 -21.61 14.94 9.43
CA HIS A 28 -20.67 14.09 10.14
C HIS A 28 -20.50 14.60 11.58
N ILE A 29 -20.20 13.67 12.49
CA ILE A 29 -19.95 14.02 13.89
C ILE A 29 -18.67 14.87 14.03
N THR A 30 -18.72 15.87 14.90
CA THR A 30 -17.53 16.65 15.29
C THR A 30 -16.90 16.05 16.54
N ARG A 31 -15.66 15.61 16.42
CA ARG A 31 -14.92 14.97 17.53
C ARG A 31 -13.41 14.99 17.30
N PHE A 32 -12.65 14.79 18.38
CA PHE A 32 -11.25 14.36 18.31
C PHE A 32 -11.21 12.84 18.11
N CYS A 33 -10.42 12.37 17.17
CA CYS A 33 -10.33 10.95 16.82
C CYS A 33 -9.19 10.30 17.62
N GLU A 34 -9.53 9.43 18.57
CA GLU A 34 -8.55 8.72 19.42
C GLU A 34 -8.02 7.44 18.75
N ASP A 35 -8.73 6.93 17.76
CA ASP A 35 -8.45 5.72 16.99
C ASP A 35 -8.57 5.96 15.48
N ASP A 36 -8.07 5.04 14.68
CA ASP A 36 -8.27 5.07 13.24
C ASP A 36 -9.65 4.55 12.89
N VAL A 37 -10.32 5.18 11.92
CA VAL A 37 -11.64 4.75 11.47
C VAL A 37 -11.66 4.48 9.98
N LEU A 38 -11.81 3.22 9.60
CA LEU A 38 -12.05 2.83 8.22
C LEU A 38 -13.52 3.11 7.85
N LEU A 39 -13.73 3.90 6.83
CA LEU A 39 -15.03 4.23 6.23
C LEU A 39 -15.14 3.53 4.88
N LEU A 40 -16.19 2.75 4.66
CA LEU A 40 -16.53 2.10 3.39
C LEU A 40 -17.88 2.63 2.93
N VAL A 41 -17.88 3.63 2.04
CA VAL A 41 -19.12 4.23 1.51
C VAL A 41 -19.61 3.42 0.34
N TYR A 42 -20.83 2.89 0.41
CA TYR A 42 -21.40 2.06 -0.65
C TYR A 42 -22.66 2.67 -1.31
N ASP A 43 -23.13 3.80 -0.81
CA ASP A 43 -24.21 4.59 -1.42
C ASP A 43 -24.06 6.05 -0.97
N GLY A 44 -24.42 7.01 -1.83
CA GLY A 44 -24.35 8.44 -1.54
C GLY A 44 -22.94 9.02 -1.44
N VAL A 45 -22.81 10.15 -0.75
CA VAL A 45 -21.55 10.88 -0.56
C VAL A 45 -21.42 11.32 0.89
N LEU A 46 -20.37 10.86 1.57
CA LEU A 46 -20.02 11.29 2.91
C LEU A 46 -19.08 12.50 2.85
N ARG A 47 -19.43 13.57 3.56
CA ARG A 47 -18.61 14.79 3.68
C ARG A 47 -18.19 15.02 5.11
N PHE A 48 -16.93 15.33 5.31
CA PHE A 48 -16.36 15.67 6.61
C PHE A 48 -15.07 16.47 6.44
N SER A 49 -14.55 17.01 7.53
CA SER A 49 -13.20 17.60 7.56
C SER A 49 -12.29 16.86 8.55
N GLU A 50 -10.98 16.94 8.34
CA GLU A 50 -9.96 16.59 9.33
C GLU A 50 -8.97 17.75 9.45
N ASN A 51 -8.80 18.25 10.66
CA ASN A 51 -7.97 19.44 10.95
C ASN A 51 -8.27 20.62 9.99
N GLY A 52 -9.55 20.77 9.58
CA GLY A 52 -10.02 21.81 8.68
C GLY A 52 -9.92 21.49 7.18
N GLU A 53 -9.22 20.43 6.78
CA GLU A 53 -9.19 19.97 5.40
C GLU A 53 -10.47 19.19 5.07
N GLN A 54 -11.14 19.58 3.97
CA GLN A 54 -12.44 19.02 3.56
C GLN A 54 -12.26 17.77 2.71
N TYR A 55 -13.05 16.73 3.00
CA TYR A 55 -13.07 15.46 2.28
C TYR A 55 -14.47 15.11 1.81
N GLU A 56 -14.53 14.48 0.64
CA GLU A 56 -15.72 13.84 0.10
C GLU A 56 -15.38 12.39 -0.26
N VAL A 57 -16.18 11.44 0.22
CA VAL A 57 -16.03 10.01 -0.04
C VAL A 57 -17.30 9.51 -0.68
N SER A 58 -17.23 9.12 -1.93
CA SER A 58 -18.37 8.68 -2.75
C SER A 58 -18.61 7.18 -2.65
N ALA A 59 -19.75 6.73 -3.11
CA ALA A 59 -20.07 5.31 -3.22
C ALA A 59 -18.98 4.54 -4.01
N GLY A 60 -18.48 3.42 -3.46
CA GLY A 60 -17.39 2.63 -4.00
C GLY A 60 -16.00 3.11 -3.57
N GLU A 61 -15.93 4.12 -2.71
CA GLU A 61 -14.68 4.62 -2.14
C GLU A 61 -14.57 4.30 -0.65
N TYR A 62 -13.31 4.10 -0.19
CA TYR A 62 -13.00 4.01 1.23
C TYR A 62 -12.05 5.15 1.64
N PHE A 63 -12.13 5.50 2.90
CA PHE A 63 -11.22 6.46 3.54
C PHE A 63 -10.88 5.99 4.95
N ILE A 64 -9.63 6.22 5.39
CA ILE A 64 -9.21 5.95 6.75
C ILE A 64 -8.98 7.29 7.46
N GLN A 65 -9.89 7.62 8.36
CA GLN A 65 -9.73 8.75 9.27
C GLN A 65 -8.63 8.38 10.28
N ARG A 66 -7.64 9.25 10.41
CA ARG A 66 -6.46 8.97 11.24
C ARG A 66 -6.69 9.42 12.68
N HIS A 67 -6.19 8.63 13.64
CA HIS A 67 -6.11 9.05 15.04
C HIS A 67 -5.28 10.34 15.21
N GLY A 68 -5.53 11.08 16.26
CA GLY A 68 -4.86 12.35 16.54
C GLY A 68 -5.36 13.53 15.68
N MET A 69 -6.44 13.34 14.89
CA MET A 69 -7.03 14.39 14.07
C MET A 69 -8.36 14.87 14.64
N TYR A 70 -8.62 16.17 14.50
CA TYR A 70 -9.93 16.75 14.81
C TYR A 70 -10.84 16.62 13.59
N GLN A 71 -11.95 15.93 13.75
CA GLN A 71 -12.95 15.73 12.69
C GLN A 71 -14.08 16.73 12.84
N GLY A 72 -14.60 17.20 11.71
CA GLY A 72 -15.72 18.12 11.65
C GLY A 72 -16.75 17.71 10.60
N GLY A 73 -17.97 18.20 10.78
CA GLY A 73 -19.08 18.00 9.86
C GLY A 73 -19.70 19.34 9.43
N GLU A 74 -18.90 20.24 8.86
CA GLU A 74 -19.35 21.58 8.49
C GLU A 74 -20.32 21.55 7.29
N ARG A 75 -20.17 20.56 6.41
CA ARG A 75 -21.02 20.38 5.22
C ARG A 75 -21.93 19.19 5.38
N ALA A 76 -23.19 19.35 4.97
CA ALA A 76 -24.14 18.24 4.92
C ALA A 76 -23.69 17.17 3.93
N SER A 77 -23.84 15.90 4.30
CA SER A 77 -23.61 14.75 3.45
C SER A 77 -24.82 14.44 2.57
N ASP A 78 -24.59 13.73 1.46
CA ASP A 78 -25.64 13.34 0.52
C ASP A 78 -26.07 11.90 0.75
N LYS A 79 -26.90 11.69 1.80
CA LYS A 79 -27.51 10.40 2.20
C LYS A 79 -26.54 9.20 2.15
N PRO A 80 -25.31 9.30 2.65
CA PRO A 80 -24.38 8.20 2.57
C PRO A 80 -24.88 6.99 3.36
N LYS A 81 -24.60 5.80 2.78
CA LYS A 81 -24.65 4.53 3.50
C LYS A 81 -23.25 3.97 3.54
N TYR A 82 -22.76 3.68 4.72
CA TYR A 82 -21.38 3.22 4.91
C TYR A 82 -21.22 2.31 6.12
N LEU A 83 -20.22 1.46 6.05
CA LEU A 83 -19.66 0.78 7.22
C LEU A 83 -18.55 1.66 7.79
N TYR A 84 -18.56 1.89 9.08
CA TYR A 84 -17.37 2.37 9.80
C TYR A 84 -16.79 1.27 10.67
N VAL A 85 -15.48 1.21 10.75
CA VAL A 85 -14.75 0.27 11.63
C VAL A 85 -13.69 1.05 12.38
N HIS A 86 -13.85 1.13 13.70
CA HIS A 86 -12.86 1.64 14.63
C HIS A 86 -11.77 0.60 14.85
N MET A 87 -10.51 1.01 14.72
CA MET A 87 -9.36 0.14 14.87
C MET A 87 -8.17 0.92 15.43
N LEU A 88 -7.27 0.23 16.11
CA LEU A 88 -5.96 0.78 16.48
C LEU A 88 -4.91 0.27 15.51
N SER A 89 -4.30 1.19 14.79
CA SER A 89 -3.14 0.99 13.94
C SER A 89 -2.03 1.90 14.45
N GLU A 90 -1.03 1.35 15.10
CA GLU A 90 0.05 2.14 15.70
C GLU A 90 1.05 2.64 14.65
N HIS A 91 0.98 2.13 13.43
CA HIS A 91 1.97 2.34 12.40
C HIS A 91 1.36 2.83 11.08
N TRP A 92 1.64 4.09 10.78
CA TRP A 92 1.42 4.70 9.47
C TRP A 92 2.74 4.81 8.74
N ALA A 93 2.77 4.42 7.47
CA ALA A 93 3.98 4.38 6.66
C ALA A 93 3.75 5.01 5.27
N GLU A 94 4.85 5.37 4.61
CA GLU A 94 4.85 5.97 3.26
C GLU A 94 5.32 4.97 2.20
N ALA A 95 5.78 3.80 2.62
CA ALA A 95 6.26 2.74 1.74
C ALA A 95 6.15 1.37 2.44
N GLY A 96 6.18 0.31 1.64
CA GLY A 96 6.05 -1.07 2.12
C GLY A 96 4.71 -1.68 1.74
N LYS A 97 4.22 -2.63 2.53
CA LYS A 97 2.89 -3.21 2.36
C LYS A 97 1.85 -2.37 3.10
N ILE A 98 1.55 -1.22 2.55
CA ILE A 98 0.61 -0.27 3.13
C ILE A 98 -0.77 -0.39 2.47
N LEU A 99 -1.82 -0.24 3.27
CA LEU A 99 -3.14 0.12 2.75
C LEU A 99 -3.22 1.64 2.67
N PRO A 100 -3.34 2.23 1.47
CA PRO A 100 -3.46 3.68 1.33
C PRO A 100 -4.61 4.24 2.15
N ARG A 101 -4.46 5.50 2.59
CA ARG A 101 -5.47 6.21 3.38
C ARG A 101 -6.84 6.27 2.70
N CYS A 102 -6.85 6.33 1.37
CA CYS A 102 -8.07 6.33 0.56
C CYS A 102 -7.87 5.50 -0.69
N GLY A 103 -8.98 5.05 -1.24
CA GLY A 103 -9.02 4.28 -2.48
C GLY A 103 -10.43 3.84 -2.82
N THR A 104 -10.55 2.93 -3.75
CA THR A 104 -11.83 2.43 -4.20
C THR A 104 -12.02 0.96 -3.84
N PHE A 105 -13.25 0.49 -3.75
CA PHE A 105 -13.58 -0.92 -3.59
C PHE A 105 -14.81 -1.30 -4.44
N ASP A 106 -14.95 -2.58 -4.71
CA ASP A 106 -16.14 -3.12 -5.36
C ASP A 106 -17.13 -3.59 -4.27
N TYR A 107 -18.26 -2.88 -4.17
CA TYR A 107 -19.27 -3.23 -3.19
C TYR A 107 -19.83 -4.64 -3.39
N SER A 108 -19.96 -5.13 -4.62
CA SER A 108 -20.47 -6.48 -4.89
C SER A 108 -19.57 -7.56 -4.30
N VAL A 109 -18.25 -7.32 -4.26
CA VAL A 109 -17.25 -8.22 -3.68
C VAL A 109 -17.23 -8.13 -2.14
N LEU A 110 -17.37 -6.93 -1.59
CA LEU A 110 -17.29 -6.70 -0.14
C LEU A 110 -18.62 -6.76 0.60
N LYS A 111 -19.75 -6.79 -0.09
CA LYS A 111 -21.10 -6.76 0.49
C LYS A 111 -21.27 -7.75 1.64
N ALA A 112 -20.97 -9.03 1.41
CA ALA A 112 -21.09 -10.07 2.44
C ALA A 112 -20.19 -9.78 3.66
N ASN A 113 -18.97 -9.27 3.44
CA ASN A 113 -18.05 -8.91 4.52
C ASN A 113 -18.56 -7.70 5.34
N ILE A 114 -19.16 -6.71 4.68
CA ILE A 114 -19.74 -5.51 5.30
C ILE A 114 -20.95 -5.91 6.18
N GLU A 115 -21.86 -6.70 5.63
CA GLU A 115 -23.07 -7.16 6.35
C GLU A 115 -22.72 -8.09 7.53
N GLU A 116 -21.73 -8.97 7.36
CA GLU A 116 -21.26 -9.83 8.45
C GLU A 116 -20.52 -9.06 9.53
N MET A 117 -19.72 -8.04 9.17
CA MET A 117 -19.05 -7.20 10.16
C MET A 117 -20.06 -6.51 11.06
N ASP A 118 -21.12 -5.93 10.49
CA ASP A 118 -22.18 -5.30 11.25
C ASP A 118 -22.90 -6.30 12.18
N ARG A 119 -23.26 -7.47 11.65
CA ARG A 119 -23.89 -8.54 12.43
C ARG A 119 -23.01 -9.01 13.58
N PHE A 120 -21.70 -9.17 13.36
CA PHE A 120 -20.75 -9.56 14.39
C PHE A 120 -20.54 -8.46 15.42
N ALA A 121 -20.55 -7.20 15.01
CA ALA A 121 -20.38 -6.07 15.90
C ALA A 121 -21.54 -5.95 16.92
N HIS A 122 -22.77 -6.25 16.50
CA HIS A 122 -23.98 -6.15 17.33
C HIS A 122 -24.43 -7.47 17.97
N GLY A 123 -23.79 -8.59 17.61
CA GLY A 123 -24.10 -9.92 18.13
C GLY A 123 -23.07 -10.45 19.14
N ASP A 124 -23.27 -11.71 19.55
CA ASP A 124 -22.41 -12.40 20.52
C ASP A 124 -21.13 -13.00 19.89
N ALA A 125 -20.75 -12.54 18.68
CA ALA A 125 -19.54 -13.04 18.04
C ALA A 125 -18.30 -12.74 18.89
N PRO A 126 -17.40 -13.73 19.09
CA PRO A 126 -16.19 -13.53 19.87
C PRO A 126 -15.25 -12.53 19.19
N TYR A 127 -14.37 -11.92 19.98
CA TYR A 127 -13.41 -10.92 19.47
C TYR A 127 -12.62 -11.43 18.24
N ILE A 128 -12.16 -12.68 18.27
CA ILE A 128 -11.39 -13.29 17.17
C ILE A 128 -12.17 -13.31 15.85
N ALA A 129 -13.48 -13.50 15.87
CA ALA A 129 -14.32 -13.46 14.67
C ALA A 129 -14.45 -12.03 14.13
N LYS A 130 -14.64 -11.05 15.03
CA LYS A 130 -14.69 -9.62 14.69
C LYS A 130 -13.36 -9.14 14.10
N ALA A 131 -12.25 -9.48 14.75
CA ALA A 131 -10.91 -9.16 14.27
C ALA A 131 -10.61 -9.85 12.92
N GLY A 132 -10.92 -11.13 12.79
CA GLY A 132 -10.76 -11.88 11.54
C GLY A 132 -11.54 -11.25 10.39
N LYS A 133 -12.74 -10.73 10.64
CA LYS A 133 -13.53 -10.02 9.62
C LYS A 133 -12.90 -8.69 9.22
N LEU A 134 -12.33 -7.92 10.17
CA LEU A 134 -11.55 -6.72 9.87
C LEU A 134 -10.38 -7.06 8.94
N TYR A 135 -9.57 -8.08 9.27
CA TYR A 135 -8.45 -8.49 8.43
C TYR A 135 -8.89 -8.95 7.03
N ASN A 136 -10.03 -9.63 6.90
CA ASN A 136 -10.58 -10.00 5.59
C ASN A 136 -10.96 -8.76 4.76
N ILE A 137 -11.57 -7.75 5.37
CA ILE A 137 -11.89 -6.49 4.69
C ILE A 137 -10.60 -5.78 4.27
N LEU A 138 -9.63 -5.59 5.18
CA LEU A 138 -8.35 -4.94 4.88
C LEU A 138 -7.59 -5.66 3.77
N ASN A 139 -7.55 -7.00 3.81
CA ASN A 139 -6.93 -7.82 2.77
C ASN A 139 -7.64 -7.66 1.41
N SER A 140 -8.98 -7.58 1.39
CA SER A 140 -9.73 -7.35 0.16
C SER A 140 -9.46 -5.97 -0.44
N LEU A 141 -9.35 -4.94 0.40
CA LEU A 141 -8.98 -3.58 -0.04
C LEU A 141 -7.55 -3.52 -0.56
N TYR A 142 -6.62 -4.18 0.13
CA TYR A 142 -5.22 -4.28 -0.29
C TYR A 142 -5.03 -5.13 -1.55
N SER A 143 -5.76 -6.26 -1.64
CA SER A 143 -5.69 -7.20 -2.76
C SER A 143 -6.46 -6.72 -3.99
N LYS A 144 -7.20 -5.61 -3.90
CA LYS A 144 -7.69 -4.94 -5.08
C LYS A 144 -6.45 -4.59 -5.90
N LYS A 145 -6.16 -5.42 -6.91
CA LYS A 145 -5.08 -5.13 -7.86
C LYS A 145 -5.24 -3.67 -8.24
N PRO A 146 -4.24 -2.79 -7.99
CA PRO A 146 -4.31 -1.46 -8.57
C PRO A 146 -4.68 -1.67 -10.02
N GLU A 147 -5.61 -0.86 -10.56
CA GLU A 147 -5.88 -0.91 -12.00
C GLU A 147 -4.54 -1.03 -12.67
N LYS A 148 -4.37 -2.05 -13.53
CA LYS A 148 -3.12 -2.28 -14.22
C LYS A 148 -2.81 -1.04 -15.04
N THR A 149 -2.20 -0.07 -14.40
CA THR A 149 -1.70 1.12 -15.10
C THR A 149 -0.45 0.70 -15.84
N LEU A 150 -0.16 1.35 -16.95
CA LEU A 150 1.08 1.12 -17.67
C LEU A 150 2.32 1.17 -16.76
N ALA A 151 2.31 2.06 -15.76
CA ALA A 151 3.40 2.16 -14.78
C ALA A 151 3.52 0.89 -13.90
N THR A 152 2.40 0.32 -13.45
CA THR A 152 2.42 -0.92 -12.66
C THR A 152 2.80 -2.13 -13.51
N GLU A 153 2.34 -2.21 -14.76
CA GLU A 153 2.75 -3.27 -15.69
C GLU A 153 4.26 -3.23 -15.98
N ILE A 154 4.82 -2.03 -16.20
CA ILE A 154 6.26 -1.85 -16.35
C ILE A 154 7.03 -2.26 -15.08
N SER A 155 6.53 -1.89 -13.88
CA SER A 155 7.19 -2.26 -12.62
C SER A 155 7.20 -3.77 -12.40
N ASP A 156 6.09 -4.45 -12.68
CA ASP A 156 5.96 -5.91 -12.57
C ASP A 156 6.89 -6.63 -13.57
N TYR A 157 6.94 -6.14 -14.80
CA TYR A 157 7.84 -6.66 -15.82
C TYR A 157 9.30 -6.52 -15.39
N ILE A 158 9.70 -5.33 -14.90
CA ILE A 158 11.07 -5.08 -14.41
C ILE A 158 11.38 -5.98 -13.21
N ALA A 159 10.48 -6.11 -12.24
CA ALA A 159 10.70 -6.92 -11.05
C ALA A 159 10.89 -8.40 -11.42
N LYS A 160 10.05 -8.94 -12.32
CA LYS A 160 10.09 -10.32 -12.76
C LYS A 160 11.36 -10.64 -13.57
N ASN A 161 11.82 -9.69 -14.40
CA ASN A 161 12.91 -9.89 -15.35
C ASN A 161 14.20 -9.12 -14.97
N CYS A 162 14.37 -8.69 -13.73
CA CYS A 162 15.46 -7.78 -13.34
C CYS A 162 16.87 -8.33 -13.59
N SER A 163 17.04 -9.65 -13.67
CA SER A 163 18.29 -10.30 -13.99
C SER A 163 18.65 -10.24 -15.46
N GLU A 164 17.66 -10.00 -16.32
CA GLU A 164 17.82 -9.93 -17.76
C GLU A 164 18.33 -8.55 -18.22
N LYS A 165 18.79 -8.49 -19.47
CA LYS A 165 19.21 -7.23 -20.09
C LYS A 165 17.99 -6.36 -20.43
N ILE A 166 17.53 -5.57 -19.49
CA ILE A 166 16.46 -4.59 -19.71
C ILE A 166 17.06 -3.23 -20.05
N THR A 167 16.63 -2.66 -21.17
CA THR A 167 16.94 -1.29 -21.59
C THR A 167 15.65 -0.50 -21.78
N LEU A 168 15.75 0.83 -21.82
CA LEU A 168 14.59 1.66 -22.11
C LEU A 168 13.97 1.36 -23.48
N ASP A 169 14.81 1.03 -24.48
CA ASP A 169 14.36 0.61 -25.82
C ASP A 169 13.61 -0.74 -25.78
N ALA A 170 14.06 -1.67 -24.93
CA ALA A 170 13.34 -2.93 -24.71
C ALA A 170 11.96 -2.69 -24.11
N LEU A 171 11.86 -1.81 -23.10
CA LEU A 171 10.57 -1.43 -22.51
C LEU A 171 9.65 -0.74 -23.53
N CYS A 172 10.21 0.13 -24.41
CA CYS A 172 9.43 0.77 -25.48
C CYS A 172 8.84 -0.24 -26.47
N LYS A 173 9.61 -1.26 -26.81
CA LYS A 173 9.15 -2.35 -27.70
C LYS A 173 8.09 -3.22 -27.05
N GLU A 174 8.30 -3.59 -25.78
CA GLU A 174 7.39 -4.46 -25.03
C GLU A 174 6.03 -3.80 -24.80
N PHE A 175 6.03 -2.53 -24.38
CA PHE A 175 4.80 -1.83 -24.02
C PHE A 175 4.21 -0.95 -25.13
N HIS A 176 4.87 -0.87 -26.29
CA HIS A 176 4.44 -0.08 -27.46
C HIS A 176 4.26 1.43 -27.20
N PHE A 177 5.08 2.01 -26.32
CA PHE A 177 5.08 3.43 -25.99
C PHE A 177 6.44 4.08 -26.23
N SER A 178 6.43 5.40 -26.43
CA SER A 178 7.67 6.18 -26.58
C SER A 178 8.46 6.27 -25.26
N LYS A 179 9.79 6.47 -25.36
CA LYS A 179 10.70 6.64 -24.21
C LYS A 179 10.19 7.70 -23.24
N ASN A 180 9.79 8.86 -23.77
CA ASN A 180 9.32 9.97 -22.96
C ASN A 180 8.04 9.62 -22.21
N HIS A 181 7.11 8.93 -22.84
CA HIS A 181 5.87 8.51 -22.21
C HIS A 181 6.14 7.53 -21.05
N ILE A 182 6.94 6.50 -21.29
CA ILE A 182 7.32 5.51 -20.28
C ILE A 182 8.02 6.18 -19.07
N ILE A 183 9.01 7.04 -19.34
CA ILE A 183 9.72 7.74 -18.26
C ILE A 183 8.76 8.63 -17.45
N ASN A 184 7.92 9.40 -18.11
CA ASN A 184 7.04 10.37 -17.45
C ASN A 184 5.97 9.68 -16.61
N ILE A 185 5.28 8.67 -17.16
CA ILE A 185 4.25 7.94 -16.41
C ILE A 185 4.85 7.18 -15.23
N PHE A 186 6.01 6.57 -15.42
CA PHE A 186 6.69 5.83 -14.36
C PHE A 186 7.20 6.76 -13.25
N LYS A 187 7.81 7.91 -13.61
CA LYS A 187 8.21 8.93 -12.63
C LYS A 187 7.03 9.53 -11.87
N LYS A 188 5.91 9.75 -12.56
CA LYS A 188 4.68 10.25 -11.92
C LYS A 188 4.18 9.28 -10.84
N THR A 189 4.29 7.98 -11.09
CA THR A 189 3.76 6.93 -10.18
C THR A 189 4.77 6.55 -9.09
N TYR A 190 6.06 6.39 -9.43
CA TYR A 190 7.09 5.84 -8.54
C TYR A 190 8.15 6.86 -8.09
N GLY A 191 8.12 8.10 -8.56
CA GLY A 191 9.10 9.14 -8.24
C GLY A 191 10.47 8.99 -8.92
N ILE A 192 10.75 7.84 -9.56
CA ILE A 192 12.04 7.48 -10.16
C ILE A 192 11.87 6.97 -11.59
N THR A 193 12.97 6.87 -12.36
CA THR A 193 12.91 6.30 -13.70
C THR A 193 12.81 4.77 -13.68
N PRO A 194 12.28 4.12 -14.78
CA PRO A 194 12.28 2.66 -14.90
C PRO A 194 13.67 2.04 -14.73
N ILE A 195 14.70 2.66 -15.28
CA ILE A 195 16.09 2.13 -15.17
C ILE A 195 16.63 2.29 -13.74
N THR A 196 16.30 3.37 -13.04
CA THR A 196 16.64 3.52 -11.61
C THR A 196 15.93 2.45 -10.77
N TYR A 197 14.66 2.18 -11.07
CA TYR A 197 13.90 1.11 -10.42
C TYR A 197 14.51 -0.27 -10.68
N LEU A 198 14.92 -0.58 -11.93
CA LEU A 198 15.64 -1.80 -12.28
C LEU A 198 16.90 -1.99 -11.42
N GLN A 199 17.71 -0.94 -11.26
CA GLN A 199 18.92 -1.00 -10.42
C GLN A 199 18.57 -1.31 -8.96
N GLN A 200 17.50 -0.74 -8.44
CA GLN A 200 17.03 -1.04 -7.09
C GLN A 200 16.56 -2.50 -6.93
N GLN A 201 15.85 -3.06 -7.93
CA GLN A 201 15.43 -4.46 -7.89
C GLN A 201 16.63 -5.41 -7.94
N ARG A 202 17.63 -5.12 -8.77
CA ARG A 202 18.89 -5.88 -8.81
C ARG A 202 19.64 -5.86 -7.48
N LEU A 203 19.72 -4.70 -6.83
CA LEU A 203 20.33 -4.59 -5.50
C LEU A 203 19.56 -5.41 -4.47
N ARG A 204 18.23 -5.32 -4.43
CA ARG A 204 17.41 -6.14 -3.52
C ARG A 204 17.63 -7.64 -3.73
N LYS A 205 17.66 -8.06 -5.00
CA LYS A 205 17.95 -9.47 -5.34
C LYS A 205 19.33 -9.88 -4.88
N SER A 206 20.35 -9.03 -5.08
CA SER A 206 21.73 -9.33 -4.65
C SER A 206 21.88 -9.38 -3.13
N GLU A 207 21.17 -8.52 -2.39
CA GLU A 207 21.10 -8.56 -0.92
C GLU A 207 20.56 -9.91 -0.44
N TYR A 208 19.41 -10.31 -0.99
CA TYR A 208 18.79 -11.60 -0.67
C TYR A 208 19.72 -12.78 -0.98
N LEU A 209 20.35 -12.82 -2.18
CA LEU A 209 21.26 -13.88 -2.55
C LEU A 209 22.53 -13.88 -1.67
N THR A 210 23.03 -12.72 -1.28
CA THR A 210 24.18 -12.60 -0.38
C THR A 210 23.89 -13.16 1.02
N GLU A 211 22.65 -13.04 1.49
CA GLU A 211 22.21 -13.59 2.78
C GLU A 211 21.95 -15.09 2.74
N THR A 212 21.35 -15.59 1.65
CA THR A 212 20.80 -16.95 1.59
C THR A 212 21.69 -17.95 0.83
N ASN A 213 22.69 -17.48 0.09
CA ASN A 213 23.52 -18.29 -0.79
C ASN A 213 24.99 -18.18 -0.43
N SER A 214 25.73 -19.30 -0.60
CA SER A 214 27.16 -19.37 -0.37
C SER A 214 28.01 -19.13 -1.64
N ASP A 215 27.39 -18.78 -2.76
CA ASP A 215 28.05 -18.51 -4.03
C ASP A 215 29.04 -17.33 -3.92
N THR A 216 29.98 -17.25 -4.86
CA THR A 216 30.88 -16.10 -4.95
C THR A 216 30.11 -14.80 -5.18
N LEU A 217 30.64 -13.70 -4.73
CA LEU A 217 29.97 -12.40 -4.91
C LEU A 217 29.90 -11.98 -6.38
N GLU A 218 30.87 -12.43 -7.19
CA GLU A 218 30.83 -12.29 -8.65
C GLU A 218 29.63 -13.02 -9.24
N SER A 219 29.43 -14.29 -8.86
CA SER A 219 28.26 -15.07 -9.31
C SER A 219 26.94 -14.45 -8.88
N ILE A 220 26.86 -13.95 -7.63
CA ILE A 220 25.67 -13.23 -7.13
C ILE A 220 25.42 -11.94 -7.92
N SER A 221 26.48 -11.21 -8.24
CA SER A 221 26.40 -10.01 -9.08
C SER A 221 25.76 -10.31 -10.42
N GLU A 222 26.25 -11.35 -11.11
CA GLU A 222 25.73 -11.81 -12.41
C GLU A 222 24.30 -12.33 -12.30
N ALA A 223 24.00 -13.19 -11.33
CA ALA A 223 22.68 -13.74 -11.08
C ALA A 223 21.64 -12.64 -10.72
N SER A 224 22.10 -11.50 -10.22
CA SER A 224 21.27 -10.33 -9.95
C SER A 224 21.13 -9.41 -11.17
N GLY A 225 21.80 -9.68 -12.27
CA GLY A 225 21.70 -8.93 -13.53
C GLY A 225 22.67 -7.75 -13.68
N PHE A 226 23.71 -7.67 -12.85
CA PHE A 226 24.75 -6.65 -13.03
C PHE A 226 25.75 -7.10 -14.09
N ASN A 227 26.11 -6.19 -15.01
CA ASN A 227 27.08 -6.45 -16.06
C ASN A 227 28.53 -6.28 -15.61
N SER A 228 28.78 -5.80 -14.40
CA SER A 228 30.11 -5.56 -13.85
C SER A 228 30.07 -5.67 -12.33
N TYR A 229 30.95 -6.52 -11.80
CA TYR A 229 31.15 -6.67 -10.36
C TYR A 229 31.54 -5.34 -9.67
N ALA A 230 32.45 -4.58 -10.28
CA ALA A 230 32.87 -3.29 -9.74
C ALA A 230 31.69 -2.29 -9.62
N TYR A 231 30.78 -2.28 -10.60
CA TYR A 231 29.59 -1.44 -10.54
C TYR A 231 28.60 -1.94 -9.48
N PHE A 232 28.37 -3.25 -9.40
CA PHE A 232 27.58 -3.88 -8.34
C PHE A 232 28.12 -3.49 -6.97
N TYR A 233 29.39 -3.72 -6.70
CA TYR A 233 30.04 -3.44 -5.43
C TYR A 233 29.83 -1.97 -5.01
N LYS A 234 30.11 -1.04 -5.92
CA LYS A 234 29.90 0.40 -5.68
C LYS A 234 28.44 0.74 -5.31
N GLN A 235 27.48 0.17 -6.02
CA GLN A 235 26.06 0.42 -5.75
C GLN A 235 25.61 -0.21 -4.43
N PHE A 236 26.12 -1.41 -4.12
CA PHE A 236 25.82 -2.12 -2.88
C PHE A 236 26.33 -1.35 -1.66
N VAL A 237 27.60 -0.93 -1.68
CA VAL A 237 28.18 -0.12 -0.59
C VAL A 237 27.47 1.23 -0.46
N ARG A 238 27.15 1.88 -1.59
CA ARG A 238 26.40 3.16 -1.57
C ARG A 238 25.05 3.03 -0.89
N LYS A 239 24.34 1.91 -1.10
CA LYS A 239 23.00 1.68 -0.52
C LYS A 239 23.08 1.25 0.93
N ASN A 240 23.98 0.32 1.26
CA ASN A 240 23.98 -0.40 2.54
C ASN A 240 25.04 0.10 3.54
N GLY A 241 25.93 1.00 3.11
CA GLY A 241 27.00 1.55 3.96
C GLY A 241 28.16 0.58 4.25
N ILE A 242 28.03 -0.70 3.90
CA ILE A 242 29.04 -1.75 4.11
C ILE A 242 29.21 -2.60 2.85
N SER A 243 30.33 -3.34 2.76
CA SER A 243 30.60 -4.22 1.62
C SER A 243 29.71 -5.46 1.62
N PRO A 244 29.51 -6.11 0.46
CA PRO A 244 28.74 -7.37 0.37
C PRO A 244 29.32 -8.48 1.25
N GLU A 245 30.66 -8.57 1.38
CA GLU A 245 31.35 -9.52 2.26
C GLU A 245 30.93 -9.31 3.71
N LYS A 246 31.04 -8.05 4.17
CA LYS A 246 30.72 -7.69 5.56
C LYS A 246 29.22 -7.82 5.83
N TRP A 247 28.38 -7.56 4.83
CA TRP A 247 26.94 -7.83 4.89
C TRP A 247 26.65 -9.31 5.13
N ARG A 248 27.31 -10.22 4.38
CA ARG A 248 27.19 -11.67 4.54
C ARG A 248 27.66 -12.15 5.92
N GLU A 249 28.78 -11.65 6.40
CA GLU A 249 29.31 -11.98 7.73
C GLU A 249 28.35 -11.59 8.84
N ASN A 250 27.86 -10.35 8.81
CA ASN A 250 26.94 -9.84 9.82
C ASN A 250 25.64 -10.67 9.91
N LYS A 251 25.13 -11.17 8.79
CA LYS A 251 23.91 -11.99 8.78
C LYS A 251 24.13 -13.41 9.27
N ARG A 252 25.30 -14.00 9.03
CA ARG A 252 25.67 -15.32 9.57
C ARG A 252 25.84 -15.34 11.09
N LEU A 253 26.09 -14.18 11.70
CA LEU A 253 26.24 -14.05 13.16
C LEU A 253 24.90 -13.90 13.90
N ILE A 254 23.80 -13.65 13.18
CA ILE A 254 22.46 -13.37 13.75
C ILE A 254 21.52 -14.58 13.56
N GLY A 255 21.85 -15.54 12.71
CA GLY A 255 21.08 -16.77 12.44
C GLY A 255 21.76 -17.99 13.05
#